data_92afc62249838c6f6fbb18280b2843e4
#
_entry.id   92afc62249838c6f6fbb18280b2843e4
#
_cell.length_a   1.000
_cell.length_b   1.000
_cell.length_c   1.000
_cell.angle_alpha   90.00
_cell.angle_beta   90.00
_cell.angle_gamma   90.00
#
_symmetry.space_group_name_H-M   'P 1'
#
loop_
_entity.id
_entity.type
_entity.pdbx_description
1 polymer ?
#
loop_
_entity_poly.entity_id
_entity_poly.type
_entity_poly.pdbx_seq_one_letter_code
_entity_poly.pdbx_strand_id
1 'polypeptide(L)'
;MPRTSPDSVLFTTYNTLNLFQEDTPPERDRYQLVVDTIRGLDTDVLAVQEIRAPDERTAQQRLRQLAGDAGLRCTVPRPEGDDQPALAMGPHGYHCGLLWREGIEPLPCSLRCHGTGYFWHSLVSVALDVGGAQVRHAAHHATPFGRRMRADQNELLVGLVTRPPGVLPTLVGADWNTTCADRVRDEATGKWVLYESADPFAGAEWSSSMIFHCEWDYDEAGQRRHRADLEAGDVLWSGGLYDAAAALRAPWHPTFGHSPADPGAARAGWWRIDGIRVTRPVLGALRAHHVEDTALARRASDHLPVTVEYAPAALARE
;
A
#
# COMPACT_ATOMS: atom_id res chain seq x y z
N MET A 1 10.65 3.61 -13.49
CA MET A 1 10.39 2.45 -14.40
C MET A 1 9.90 2.97 -15.74
N PRO A 2 10.47 2.57 -16.91
CA PRO A 2 9.91 2.93 -18.22
C PRO A 2 8.58 2.22 -18.41
N ARG A 3 7.57 2.92 -18.96
CA ARG A 3 6.26 2.36 -19.27
C ARG A 3 6.38 1.31 -20.39
N THR A 4 5.60 0.25 -20.31
CA THR A 4 5.53 -0.77 -21.38
C THR A 4 4.66 -0.30 -22.55
N SER A 5 3.74 0.64 -22.31
CA SER A 5 2.88 1.26 -23.33
C SER A 5 2.55 2.71 -22.94
N PRO A 6 2.39 3.63 -23.93
CA PRO A 6 1.95 5.00 -23.65
C PRO A 6 0.53 5.07 -23.06
N ASP A 7 -0.31 4.05 -23.32
CA ASP A 7 -1.69 3.99 -22.83
C ASP A 7 -1.82 3.24 -21.49
N SER A 8 -0.68 2.87 -20.87
CA SER A 8 -0.68 2.22 -19.56
C SER A 8 -0.67 3.26 -18.43
N VAL A 9 -1.16 2.83 -17.27
CA VAL A 9 -1.26 3.63 -16.04
C VAL A 9 -0.32 3.07 -14.99
N LEU A 10 0.46 3.94 -14.35
CA LEU A 10 1.33 3.62 -13.23
C LEU A 10 0.62 3.98 -11.93
N PHE A 11 0.31 2.97 -11.12
CA PHE A 11 -0.19 3.15 -9.76
C PHE A 11 0.92 2.80 -8.77
N THR A 12 1.20 3.73 -7.86
CA THR A 12 2.26 3.57 -6.85
C THR A 12 1.67 3.62 -5.45
N THR A 13 2.24 2.86 -4.51
CA THR A 13 2.02 3.02 -3.07
C THR A 13 3.34 3.40 -2.40
N TYR A 14 3.27 4.30 -1.41
CA TYR A 14 4.44 4.78 -0.70
C TYR A 14 4.12 5.17 0.75
N ASN A 15 4.65 4.42 1.71
CA ASN A 15 4.69 4.85 3.10
C ASN A 15 5.84 5.85 3.27
N THR A 16 5.53 7.06 3.72
CA THR A 16 6.45 8.21 3.73
C THR A 16 7.10 8.46 5.08
N LEU A 17 7.01 7.50 6.01
CA LEU A 17 7.61 7.58 7.35
C LEU A 17 7.27 8.87 8.09
N ASN A 18 6.15 8.90 8.81
CA ASN A 18 5.79 10.02 9.68
C ASN A 18 5.88 11.41 9.00
N LEU A 19 5.50 11.54 7.74
CA LEU A 19 5.67 12.78 6.98
C LEU A 19 4.98 13.96 7.69
N PHE A 20 5.69 15.07 7.88
CA PHE A 20 5.26 16.26 8.63
C PHE A 20 5.14 16.07 10.15
N GLN A 21 5.79 15.08 10.74
CA GLN A 21 5.74 14.89 12.18
C GLN A 21 6.30 16.09 12.94
N GLU A 22 7.44 16.63 12.47
CA GLU A 22 8.13 17.75 13.08
C GLU A 22 8.43 18.83 12.03
N ASP A 23 8.57 20.09 12.48
CA ASP A 23 9.05 21.19 11.66
C ASP A 23 10.50 21.52 12.02
N THR A 24 11.39 20.59 11.77
CA THR A 24 12.84 20.73 11.98
C THR A 24 13.59 20.79 10.65
N PRO A 25 14.80 21.37 10.58
CA PRO A 25 15.58 21.38 9.35
C PRO A 25 15.81 19.98 8.74
N PRO A 26 16.21 18.95 9.51
CA PRO A 26 16.37 17.60 8.96
C PRO A 26 15.05 17.04 8.35
N GLU A 27 13.90 17.33 8.96
CA GLU A 27 12.62 16.86 8.48
C GLU A 27 12.18 17.59 7.21
N ARG A 28 12.49 18.89 7.08
CA ARG A 28 12.26 19.62 5.83
C ARG A 28 13.16 19.11 4.69
N ASP A 29 14.41 18.77 4.98
CA ASP A 29 15.32 18.15 4.01
C ASP A 29 14.81 16.78 3.58
N ARG A 30 14.33 15.96 4.52
CA ARG A 30 13.72 14.66 4.24
C ARG A 30 12.43 14.79 3.42
N TYR A 31 11.56 15.77 3.75
CA TYR A 31 10.38 16.08 2.95
C TYR A 31 10.75 16.33 1.48
N GLN A 32 11.81 17.09 1.22
CA GLN A 32 12.28 17.32 -0.14
C GLN A 32 12.72 16.02 -0.83
N LEU A 33 13.40 15.11 -0.12
CA LEU A 33 13.76 13.79 -0.67
C LEU A 33 12.50 12.97 -1.01
N VAL A 34 11.44 13.02 -0.19
CA VAL A 34 10.14 12.37 -0.48
C VAL A 34 9.53 12.95 -1.76
N VAL A 35 9.47 14.28 -1.88
CA VAL A 35 8.95 14.96 -3.08
C VAL A 35 9.74 14.58 -4.32
N ASP A 36 11.09 14.60 -4.25
CA ASP A 36 11.95 14.26 -5.38
C ASP A 36 11.83 12.77 -5.75
N THR A 37 11.64 11.89 -4.77
CA THR A 37 11.33 10.48 -5.00
C THR A 37 10.02 10.35 -5.78
N ILE A 38 8.93 10.99 -5.33
CA ILE A 38 7.62 10.94 -5.99
C ILE A 38 7.71 11.47 -7.43
N ARG A 39 8.41 12.59 -7.65
CA ARG A 39 8.63 13.12 -9.00
C ARG A 39 9.39 12.15 -9.91
N GLY A 40 10.39 11.46 -9.35
CA GLY A 40 11.19 10.46 -10.08
C GLY A 40 10.44 9.21 -10.48
N LEU A 41 9.35 8.86 -9.76
CA LEU A 41 8.51 7.69 -10.06
C LEU A 41 7.71 7.83 -11.35
N ASP A 42 7.47 9.07 -11.83
CA ASP A 42 6.59 9.36 -12.98
C ASP A 42 5.21 8.68 -12.88
N THR A 43 4.72 8.53 -11.66
CA THR A 43 3.45 7.84 -11.36
C THR A 43 2.24 8.62 -11.83
N ASP A 44 1.18 7.89 -12.24
CA ASP A 44 -0.10 8.51 -12.62
C ASP A 44 -1.05 8.62 -11.43
N VAL A 45 -1.04 7.62 -10.55
CA VAL A 45 -1.81 7.62 -9.31
C VAL A 45 -0.91 7.16 -8.16
N LEU A 46 -0.97 7.87 -7.03
CA LEU A 46 -0.14 7.61 -5.86
C LEU A 46 -1.00 7.43 -4.61
N ALA A 47 -0.84 6.30 -3.96
CA ALA A 47 -1.34 6.03 -2.61
C ALA A 47 -0.25 6.36 -1.59
N VAL A 48 -0.54 7.27 -0.65
CA VAL A 48 0.42 7.72 0.37
C VAL A 48 -0.07 7.31 1.75
N GLN A 49 0.84 6.78 2.56
CA GLN A 49 0.60 6.47 3.97
C GLN A 49 1.48 7.36 4.85
N GLU A 50 1.06 7.50 6.10
CA GLU A 50 1.76 8.24 7.17
C GLU A 50 1.86 9.75 6.98
N ILE A 51 0.86 10.38 6.38
CA ILE A 51 0.72 11.83 6.47
C ILE A 51 0.36 12.15 7.93
N ARG A 52 1.26 12.82 8.65
CA ARG A 52 1.04 13.19 10.05
C ARG A 52 0.28 14.51 10.14
N ALA A 53 -0.75 14.58 10.96
CA ALA A 53 -1.45 15.82 11.29
C ALA A 53 -2.26 15.67 12.58
N PRO A 54 -2.43 16.74 13.38
CA PRO A 54 -3.22 16.70 14.60
C PRO A 54 -4.74 16.75 14.35
N ASP A 55 -5.17 17.27 13.20
CA ASP A 55 -6.56 17.51 12.86
C ASP A 55 -6.79 17.43 11.35
N GLU A 56 -8.06 17.33 10.93
CA GLU A 56 -8.45 17.17 9.54
C GLU A 56 -8.03 18.35 8.65
N ARG A 57 -8.19 19.57 9.14
CA ARG A 57 -7.81 20.77 8.37
C ARG A 57 -6.33 20.78 8.04
N THR A 58 -5.50 20.49 9.03
CA THR A 58 -4.04 20.39 8.87
C THR A 58 -3.68 19.23 7.94
N ALA A 59 -4.32 18.07 8.09
CA ALA A 59 -4.09 16.93 7.23
C ALA A 59 -4.42 17.23 5.76
N GLN A 60 -5.56 17.88 5.51
CA GLN A 60 -5.95 18.31 4.17
C GLN A 60 -4.99 19.33 3.55
N GLN A 61 -4.48 20.27 4.35
CA GLN A 61 -3.46 21.24 3.90
C GLN A 61 -2.16 20.53 3.52
N ARG A 62 -1.69 19.59 4.34
CA ARG A 62 -0.48 18.79 4.10
C ARG A 62 -0.58 17.90 2.86
N LEU A 63 -1.73 17.30 2.62
CA LEU A 63 -1.96 16.53 1.39
C LEU A 63 -1.94 17.44 0.16
N ARG A 64 -2.59 18.61 0.21
CA ARG A 64 -2.54 19.59 -0.90
C ARG A 64 -1.13 20.11 -1.14
N GLN A 65 -0.36 20.38 -0.08
CA GLN A 65 1.04 20.78 -0.18
C GLN A 65 1.85 19.70 -0.90
N LEU A 66 1.78 18.44 -0.44
CA LEU A 66 2.50 17.32 -1.06
C LEU A 66 2.10 17.15 -2.53
N ALA A 67 0.80 17.26 -2.84
CA ALA A 67 0.30 17.16 -4.21
C ALA A 67 0.88 18.27 -5.09
N GLY A 68 0.82 19.53 -4.67
CA GLY A 68 1.37 20.66 -5.40
C GLY A 68 2.88 20.55 -5.60
N ASP A 69 3.61 20.22 -4.55
CA ASP A 69 5.06 20.07 -4.60
C ASP A 69 5.49 18.87 -5.48
N ALA A 70 4.69 17.81 -5.54
CA ALA A 70 4.95 16.65 -6.41
C ALA A 70 4.43 16.82 -7.85
N GLY A 71 3.68 17.90 -8.16
CA GLY A 71 3.07 18.11 -9.47
C GLY A 71 1.85 17.20 -9.73
N LEU A 72 1.12 16.85 -8.66
CA LEU A 72 -0.06 15.99 -8.71
C LEU A 72 -1.29 16.75 -8.18
N ARG A 73 -2.46 16.16 -8.36
CA ARG A 73 -3.75 16.60 -7.82
C ARG A 73 -4.21 15.64 -6.71
N CYS A 74 -5.11 16.13 -5.83
CA CYS A 74 -5.64 15.30 -4.74
C CYS A 74 -7.09 15.62 -4.39
N THR A 75 -7.81 16.43 -5.20
CA THR A 75 -9.14 16.89 -4.84
C THR A 75 -10.24 16.29 -5.72
N VAL A 76 -11.32 15.86 -5.10
CA VAL A 76 -12.50 15.31 -5.75
C VAL A 76 -13.61 16.39 -5.76
N PRO A 77 -14.20 16.71 -6.91
CA PRO A 77 -15.30 17.66 -6.99
C PRO A 77 -16.50 17.24 -6.14
N ARG A 78 -17.12 18.21 -5.48
CA ARG A 78 -18.40 18.06 -4.79
C ARG A 78 -19.52 18.74 -5.57
N PRO A 79 -20.75 18.24 -5.47
CA PRO A 79 -21.91 18.92 -6.07
C PRO A 79 -22.16 20.29 -5.47
N GLU A 80 -21.83 20.45 -4.17
CA GLU A 80 -21.98 21.69 -3.41
C GLU A 80 -20.75 21.89 -2.52
N GLY A 81 -20.26 23.13 -2.43
CA GLY A 81 -19.11 23.53 -1.63
C GLY A 81 -17.76 23.33 -2.33
N ASP A 82 -16.69 23.41 -1.55
CA ASP A 82 -15.32 23.28 -2.03
C ASP A 82 -14.95 21.82 -2.33
N ASP A 83 -14.05 21.63 -3.28
CA ASP A 83 -13.47 20.33 -3.62
C ASP A 83 -12.79 19.68 -2.39
N GLN A 84 -13.05 18.40 -2.22
CA GLN A 84 -12.56 17.65 -1.07
C GLN A 84 -11.26 16.90 -1.38
N PRO A 85 -10.19 17.06 -0.57
CA PRO A 85 -9.01 16.23 -0.70
C PRO A 85 -9.32 14.75 -0.47
N ALA A 86 -8.70 13.90 -1.26
CA ALA A 86 -8.81 12.45 -1.16
C ALA A 86 -7.95 11.94 0.03
N LEU A 87 -8.43 12.21 1.23
CA LEU A 87 -7.75 11.93 2.49
C LEU A 87 -8.70 11.20 3.45
N ALA A 88 -8.24 10.14 4.09
CA ALA A 88 -8.92 9.50 5.21
C ALA A 88 -8.14 9.69 6.51
N MET A 89 -8.86 10.13 7.55
CA MET A 89 -8.30 10.39 8.87
C MET A 89 -8.09 9.09 9.64
N GLY A 90 -6.88 8.83 10.08
CA GLY A 90 -6.57 7.77 11.03
C GLY A 90 -6.66 8.27 12.47
N PRO A 91 -7.07 7.43 13.44
CA PRO A 91 -7.33 7.84 14.82
C PRO A 91 -6.07 8.29 15.60
N HIS A 92 -4.89 7.89 15.15
CA HIS A 92 -3.62 8.19 15.85
C HIS A 92 -2.80 9.29 15.15
N GLY A 93 -3.44 10.10 14.30
CA GLY A 93 -2.78 11.18 13.57
C GLY A 93 -1.91 10.70 12.40
N TYR A 94 -2.10 9.46 11.95
CA TYR A 94 -1.53 8.90 10.73
C TYR A 94 -2.64 8.75 9.69
N HIS A 95 -2.46 9.41 8.56
CA HIS A 95 -3.52 9.53 7.56
C HIS A 95 -3.08 8.94 6.23
N CYS A 96 -4.06 8.45 5.45
CA CYS A 96 -3.83 7.97 4.09
C CYS A 96 -4.41 8.97 3.09
N GLY A 97 -3.68 9.19 2.00
CA GLY A 97 -4.07 10.08 0.91
C GLY A 97 -3.93 9.44 -0.46
N LEU A 98 -4.68 9.96 -1.42
CA LEU A 98 -4.55 9.64 -2.84
C LEU A 98 -4.23 10.90 -3.64
N LEU A 99 -3.26 10.77 -4.55
CA LEU A 99 -2.87 11.80 -5.48
C LEU A 99 -2.93 11.22 -6.91
N TRP A 100 -3.13 12.10 -7.91
CA TRP A 100 -3.14 11.67 -9.31
C TRP A 100 -2.66 12.79 -10.23
N ARG A 101 -2.21 12.39 -11.41
CA ARG A 101 -1.69 13.28 -12.44
C ARG A 101 -2.80 14.14 -13.05
N GLU A 102 -2.45 15.34 -13.50
CA GLU A 102 -3.33 16.16 -14.34
C GLU A 102 -3.77 15.36 -15.58
N GLY A 103 -5.05 15.51 -15.94
CA GLY A 103 -5.68 14.76 -17.05
C GLY A 103 -6.34 13.43 -16.61
N ILE A 104 -6.14 12.99 -15.36
CA ILE A 104 -6.94 11.92 -14.76
C ILE A 104 -8.05 12.56 -13.93
N GLU A 105 -9.31 12.24 -14.25
CA GLU A 105 -10.45 12.91 -13.62
C GLU A 105 -11.14 12.02 -12.57
N PRO A 106 -11.32 12.54 -11.34
CA PRO A 106 -12.07 11.81 -10.32
C PRO A 106 -13.57 11.86 -10.65
N LEU A 107 -14.24 10.72 -10.50
CA LEU A 107 -15.69 10.67 -10.65
C LEU A 107 -16.34 11.44 -9.48
N PRO A 108 -17.32 12.32 -9.75
CA PRO A 108 -18.02 13.03 -8.70
C PRO A 108 -18.62 12.09 -7.65
N CYS A 109 -18.60 12.49 -6.39
CA CYS A 109 -19.14 11.72 -5.25
C CYS A 109 -18.54 10.32 -5.07
N SER A 110 -17.41 10.02 -5.69
CA SER A 110 -16.78 8.70 -5.63
C SER A 110 -15.83 8.50 -4.44
N LEU A 111 -15.47 9.59 -3.75
CA LEU A 111 -14.61 9.55 -2.56
C LEU A 111 -15.27 8.72 -1.45
N ARG A 112 -14.51 7.79 -0.89
CA ARG A 112 -14.89 7.01 0.29
C ARG A 112 -13.75 7.08 1.29
N CYS A 113 -14.07 7.40 2.54
CA CYS A 113 -13.11 7.51 3.64
C CYS A 113 -13.58 6.63 4.81
N HIS A 114 -12.69 5.78 5.27
CA HIS A 114 -12.92 4.91 6.42
C HIS A 114 -11.71 5.05 7.36
N GLY A 115 -11.95 5.52 8.56
CA GLY A 115 -10.93 5.76 9.56
C GLY A 115 -11.36 5.25 10.93
N THR A 116 -11.46 6.15 11.91
CA THR A 116 -11.85 5.84 13.29
C THR A 116 -13.10 4.95 13.37
N GLY A 117 -13.01 3.87 14.12
CA GLY A 117 -14.08 2.87 14.29
C GLY A 117 -14.06 1.73 13.29
N TYR A 118 -13.29 1.86 12.21
CA TYR A 118 -13.12 0.80 11.19
C TYR A 118 -11.70 0.23 11.19
N PHE A 119 -10.70 1.10 11.12
CA PHE A 119 -9.30 0.73 10.99
C PHE A 119 -8.45 1.36 12.10
N TRP A 120 -7.32 0.74 12.40
CA TRP A 120 -6.28 1.32 13.27
C TRP A 120 -5.68 2.60 12.65
N HIS A 121 -5.46 2.59 11.35
CA HIS A 121 -5.13 3.78 10.57
C HIS A 121 -6.33 4.17 9.72
N SER A 122 -6.23 4.11 8.38
CA SER A 122 -7.35 4.52 7.53
C SER A 122 -7.32 3.86 6.15
N LEU A 123 -8.45 4.00 5.45
CA LEU A 123 -8.62 3.65 4.05
C LEU A 123 -9.29 4.82 3.34
N VAL A 124 -8.69 5.33 2.28
CA VAL A 124 -9.31 6.26 1.33
C VAL A 124 -9.42 5.61 -0.04
N SER A 125 -10.50 5.84 -0.75
CA SER A 125 -10.62 5.41 -2.14
C SER A 125 -11.38 6.41 -3.00
N VAL A 126 -10.97 6.51 -4.28
CA VAL A 126 -11.57 7.36 -5.30
C VAL A 126 -11.73 6.54 -6.58
N ALA A 127 -12.86 6.67 -7.26
CA ALA A 127 -12.98 6.20 -8.63
C ALA A 127 -12.44 7.29 -9.58
N LEU A 128 -11.52 6.91 -10.43
CA LEU A 128 -10.86 7.76 -11.42
C LEU A 128 -11.23 7.30 -12.83
N ASP A 129 -11.42 8.24 -13.75
CA ASP A 129 -11.43 7.96 -15.17
C ASP A 129 -9.97 7.94 -15.67
N VAL A 130 -9.52 6.79 -16.10
CA VAL A 130 -8.17 6.57 -16.60
C VAL A 130 -8.25 6.07 -18.05
N GLY A 131 -8.16 6.99 -19.00
CA GLY A 131 -8.24 6.65 -20.42
C GLY A 131 -9.62 6.14 -20.85
N GLY A 132 -10.71 6.64 -20.26
CA GLY A 132 -12.09 6.23 -20.53
C GLY A 132 -12.54 4.99 -19.76
N ALA A 133 -11.69 4.41 -18.90
CA ALA A 133 -12.05 3.33 -18.00
C ALA A 133 -12.23 3.86 -16.58
N GLN A 134 -13.33 3.49 -15.94
CA GLN A 134 -13.58 3.82 -14.54
C GLN A 134 -12.91 2.79 -13.63
N VAL A 135 -11.93 3.23 -12.85
CA VAL A 135 -11.14 2.37 -11.96
C VAL A 135 -11.09 2.99 -10.57
N ARG A 136 -11.31 2.18 -9.54
CA ARG A 136 -11.17 2.62 -8.16
C ARG A 136 -9.74 2.40 -7.68
N HIS A 137 -9.13 3.46 -7.19
CA HIS A 137 -7.84 3.42 -6.52
C HIS A 137 -8.04 3.66 -5.04
N ALA A 138 -7.27 2.97 -4.21
CA ALA A 138 -7.35 3.12 -2.77
C ALA A 138 -5.96 3.18 -2.15
N ALA A 139 -5.84 3.99 -1.08
CA ALA A 139 -4.69 4.00 -0.17
C ALA A 139 -5.13 3.46 1.19
N HIS A 140 -4.40 2.49 1.70
CA HIS A 140 -4.64 1.87 3.01
C HIS A 140 -3.34 1.78 3.80
N HIS A 141 -3.48 1.79 5.13
CA HIS A 141 -2.40 1.47 6.05
C HIS A 141 -2.97 0.51 7.11
N ALA A 142 -2.51 -0.73 7.09
CA ALA A 142 -2.95 -1.74 8.02
C ALA A 142 -2.34 -1.54 9.41
N THR A 143 -2.96 -2.11 10.45
CA THR A 143 -2.40 -2.02 11.80
C THR A 143 -1.05 -2.70 11.91
N PRO A 144 -0.02 -2.04 12.47
CA PRO A 144 1.26 -2.70 12.79
C PRO A 144 1.15 -3.60 14.02
N PHE A 145 0.08 -3.47 14.81
CA PHE A 145 -0.13 -4.16 16.07
C PHE A 145 -1.28 -5.16 15.98
N GLY A 146 -1.10 -6.34 16.61
CA GLY A 146 -2.18 -7.30 16.76
C GLY A 146 -2.51 -8.08 15.48
N ARG A 147 -1.97 -9.28 15.32
CA ARG A 147 -2.18 -10.19 14.18
C ARG A 147 -3.67 -10.37 13.86
N ARG A 148 -4.47 -10.73 14.86
CA ARG A 148 -5.93 -10.93 14.70
C ARG A 148 -6.64 -9.64 14.29
N MET A 149 -6.31 -8.51 14.93
CA MET A 149 -6.88 -7.22 14.55
C MET A 149 -6.60 -6.90 13.06
N ARG A 150 -5.39 -7.22 12.58
CA ARG A 150 -5.04 -7.03 11.16
C ARG A 150 -5.85 -7.93 10.24
N ALA A 151 -6.06 -9.21 10.62
CA ALA A 151 -6.92 -10.12 9.87
C ALA A 151 -8.38 -9.63 9.84
N ASP A 152 -8.94 -9.23 10.99
CA ASP A 152 -10.31 -8.69 11.10
C ASP A 152 -10.48 -7.42 10.23
N GLN A 153 -9.50 -6.51 10.25
CA GLN A 153 -9.52 -5.31 9.42
C GLN A 153 -9.39 -5.63 7.93
N ASN A 154 -8.64 -6.65 7.57
CA ASN A 154 -8.54 -7.11 6.19
C ASN A 154 -9.84 -7.77 5.70
N GLU A 155 -10.58 -8.50 6.55
CA GLU A 155 -11.93 -8.98 6.22
C GLU A 155 -12.88 -7.81 5.92
N LEU A 156 -12.85 -6.77 6.76
CA LEU A 156 -13.63 -5.56 6.53
C LEU A 156 -13.25 -4.88 5.22
N LEU A 157 -11.95 -4.71 4.96
CA LEU A 157 -11.44 -4.11 3.73
C LEU A 157 -11.89 -4.90 2.50
N VAL A 158 -11.78 -6.24 2.52
CA VAL A 158 -12.30 -7.11 1.45
C VAL A 158 -13.78 -6.83 1.23
N GLY A 159 -14.59 -6.76 2.30
CA GLY A 159 -16.02 -6.45 2.22
C GLY A 159 -16.27 -5.10 1.54
N LEU A 160 -15.50 -4.07 1.89
CA LEU A 160 -15.66 -2.70 1.37
C LEU A 160 -15.28 -2.56 -0.12
N VAL A 161 -14.32 -3.34 -0.60
CA VAL A 161 -13.78 -3.18 -1.95
C VAL A 161 -14.24 -4.23 -2.96
N THR A 162 -14.79 -5.37 -2.50
CA THR A 162 -15.19 -6.48 -3.40
C THR A 162 -16.70 -6.75 -3.43
N ARG A 163 -17.49 -6.21 -2.48
CA ARG A 163 -18.90 -6.57 -2.29
C ARG A 163 -19.95 -5.51 -2.65
N PRO A 164 -19.64 -4.19 -2.74
CA PRO A 164 -20.66 -3.21 -3.07
C PRO A 164 -21.34 -3.49 -4.42
N PRO A 165 -22.61 -3.18 -4.59
CA PRO A 165 -23.26 -3.19 -5.91
C PRO A 165 -22.51 -2.26 -6.87
N GLY A 166 -22.30 -2.68 -8.13
CA GLY A 166 -21.57 -1.90 -9.13
C GLY A 166 -20.09 -1.69 -8.79
N VAL A 167 -19.45 -2.73 -8.24
CA VAL A 167 -18.01 -2.73 -7.95
C VAL A 167 -17.23 -2.41 -9.21
N LEU A 168 -16.41 -1.38 -9.13
CA LEU A 168 -15.43 -1.07 -10.18
C LEU A 168 -14.18 -1.96 -10.02
N PRO A 169 -13.44 -2.21 -11.12
CA PRO A 169 -12.09 -2.70 -11.03
C PRO A 169 -11.31 -1.88 -10.00
N THR A 170 -10.70 -2.53 -9.01
CA THR A 170 -10.10 -1.82 -7.86
C THR A 170 -8.66 -2.24 -7.66
N LEU A 171 -7.78 -1.23 -7.43
CA LEU A 171 -6.41 -1.38 -6.98
C LEU A 171 -6.27 -0.74 -5.59
N VAL A 172 -5.64 -1.45 -4.66
CA VAL A 172 -5.37 -0.97 -3.30
C VAL A 172 -3.86 -0.96 -3.08
N GLY A 173 -3.29 0.23 -2.95
CA GLY A 173 -1.91 0.43 -2.53
C GLY A 173 -1.83 0.58 -1.02
N ALA A 174 -0.95 -0.16 -0.35
CA ALA A 174 -0.90 -0.13 1.10
C ALA A 174 0.47 -0.54 1.65
N ASP A 175 0.74 -0.05 2.87
CA ASP A 175 1.53 -0.77 3.84
C ASP A 175 0.60 -1.78 4.53
N TRP A 176 0.79 -3.06 4.22
CA TRP A 176 -0.05 -4.15 4.72
C TRP A 176 0.35 -4.63 6.11
N ASN A 177 1.54 -4.27 6.57
CA ASN A 177 2.12 -4.72 7.84
C ASN A 177 2.07 -6.26 8.02
N THR A 178 2.03 -7.01 6.94
CA THR A 178 1.92 -8.47 6.93
C THR A 178 2.65 -9.09 5.75
N THR A 179 3.08 -10.33 5.92
CA THR A 179 3.65 -11.16 4.85
C THR A 179 2.56 -11.50 3.83
N CYS A 180 2.93 -11.54 2.56
CA CYS A 180 2.02 -11.96 1.49
C CYS A 180 1.77 -13.47 1.58
N ALA A 181 0.50 -13.86 1.62
CA ALA A 181 0.08 -15.26 1.63
C ALA A 181 -0.43 -15.77 0.27
N ASP A 182 -0.31 -14.95 -0.78
CA ASP A 182 -0.74 -15.32 -2.13
C ASP A 182 0.03 -16.54 -2.62
N ARG A 183 -0.66 -17.38 -3.37
CA ARG A 183 -0.11 -18.61 -3.91
C ARG A 183 0.01 -18.52 -5.42
N VAL A 184 1.11 -19.05 -5.90
CA VAL A 184 1.38 -19.19 -7.34
C VAL A 184 1.51 -20.67 -7.69
N ARG A 185 1.20 -21.02 -8.93
CA ARG A 185 1.35 -22.39 -9.38
C ARG A 185 2.81 -22.63 -9.77
N ASP A 186 3.47 -23.55 -9.09
CA ASP A 186 4.82 -23.98 -9.44
C ASP A 186 4.79 -24.72 -10.78
N GLU A 187 5.60 -24.30 -11.74
CA GLU A 187 5.58 -24.83 -13.12
C GLU A 187 6.13 -26.25 -13.23
N ALA A 188 7.08 -26.60 -12.36
CA ALA A 188 7.72 -27.91 -12.39
C ALA A 188 6.84 -28.99 -11.79
N THR A 189 6.12 -28.66 -10.69
CA THR A 189 5.33 -29.63 -9.94
C THR A 189 3.84 -29.50 -10.15
N GLY A 190 3.37 -28.39 -10.71
CA GLY A 190 1.95 -28.05 -10.85
C GLY A 190 1.24 -27.78 -9.52
N LYS A 191 1.96 -27.71 -8.40
CA LYS A 191 1.39 -27.45 -7.06
C LYS A 191 1.25 -25.97 -6.79
N TRP A 192 0.32 -25.61 -5.93
CA TRP A 192 0.22 -24.29 -5.38
C TRP A 192 1.25 -24.09 -4.25
N VAL A 193 2.10 -23.10 -4.38
CA VAL A 193 3.13 -22.72 -3.40
C VAL A 193 2.96 -21.25 -3.04
N LEU A 194 3.43 -20.84 -1.87
CA LEU A 194 3.47 -19.44 -1.50
C LEU A 194 4.38 -18.67 -2.47
N TYR A 195 3.91 -17.49 -2.90
CA TYR A 195 4.75 -16.58 -3.68
C TYR A 195 5.98 -16.15 -2.88
N GLU A 196 5.81 -15.79 -1.61
CA GLU A 196 6.89 -15.54 -0.67
C GLU A 196 7.30 -16.86 0.00
N SER A 197 8.22 -17.57 -0.63
CA SER A 197 8.64 -18.90 -0.15
C SER A 197 9.60 -18.84 1.06
N ALA A 198 10.24 -17.70 1.31
CA ALA A 198 11.14 -17.50 2.44
C ALA A 198 10.40 -16.81 3.59
N ASP A 199 10.48 -17.40 4.79
CA ASP A 199 9.98 -16.77 6.00
C ASP A 199 10.96 -15.66 6.43
N PRO A 200 10.54 -14.39 6.51
CA PRO A 200 11.39 -13.27 6.89
C PRO A 200 11.90 -13.37 8.33
N PHE A 201 11.28 -14.19 9.17
CA PHE A 201 11.69 -14.42 10.56
C PHE A 201 12.48 -15.70 10.76
N ALA A 202 12.77 -16.45 9.69
CA ALA A 202 13.53 -17.69 9.79
C ALA A 202 14.93 -17.43 10.37
N GLY A 203 15.22 -18.09 11.51
CA GLY A 203 16.51 -17.96 12.20
C GLY A 203 16.73 -16.64 12.98
N ALA A 204 15.75 -15.76 13.03
CA ALA A 204 15.82 -14.55 13.84
C ALA A 204 15.71 -14.90 15.33
N GLU A 205 16.45 -14.18 16.20
CA GLU A 205 16.23 -14.25 17.64
C GLU A 205 14.88 -13.60 18.00
N TRP A 206 14.13 -14.24 18.90
CA TRP A 206 12.87 -13.71 19.35
C TRP A 206 13.02 -12.32 19.98
N SER A 207 12.27 -11.36 19.48
CA SER A 207 12.07 -10.04 20.11
C SER A 207 10.60 -9.81 20.45
N SER A 208 10.32 -8.90 21.39
CA SER A 208 8.94 -8.61 21.81
C SER A 208 8.05 -8.08 20.69
N SER A 209 8.62 -7.40 19.69
CA SER A 209 7.88 -6.92 18.51
C SER A 209 7.35 -8.04 17.63
N MET A 210 8.00 -9.20 17.63
CA MET A 210 7.57 -10.35 16.84
C MET A 210 6.20 -10.91 17.27
N ILE A 211 5.70 -10.56 18.46
CA ILE A 211 4.33 -10.90 18.89
C ILE A 211 3.26 -10.36 17.93
N PHE A 212 3.57 -9.29 17.20
CA PHE A 212 2.65 -8.67 16.26
C PHE A 212 2.69 -9.26 14.85
N HIS A 213 3.72 -10.05 14.54
CA HIS A 213 4.02 -10.50 13.18
C HIS A 213 4.24 -12.00 13.02
N CYS A 214 4.42 -12.72 14.14
CA CYS A 214 4.73 -14.14 14.11
C CYS A 214 3.67 -14.99 14.83
N GLU A 215 3.46 -16.18 14.31
CA GLU A 215 2.97 -17.31 15.09
C GLU A 215 4.12 -17.97 15.83
N TRP A 216 3.85 -18.57 16.98
CA TRP A 216 4.86 -19.31 17.75
C TRP A 216 4.25 -20.50 18.47
N ASP A 217 5.09 -21.48 18.71
CA ASP A 217 4.87 -22.62 19.59
C ASP A 217 6.14 -22.90 20.41
N TYR A 218 6.14 -23.99 21.18
CA TYR A 218 7.30 -24.45 21.92
C TYR A 218 7.61 -25.88 21.51
N ASP A 219 8.88 -26.18 21.30
CA ASP A 219 9.32 -27.55 21.05
C ASP A 219 9.37 -28.39 22.35
N GLU A 220 9.74 -29.66 22.23
CA GLU A 220 9.84 -30.59 23.37
C GLU A 220 10.86 -30.17 24.42
N ALA A 221 11.84 -29.36 24.05
CA ALA A 221 12.83 -28.77 24.94
C ALA A 221 12.39 -27.45 25.58
N GLY A 222 11.15 -26.97 25.27
CA GLY A 222 10.61 -25.73 25.76
C GLY A 222 11.21 -24.50 25.05
N GLN A 223 11.90 -24.69 23.91
CA GLN A 223 12.40 -23.58 23.11
C GLN A 223 11.30 -23.06 22.19
N ARG A 224 11.21 -21.73 22.08
CA ARG A 224 10.22 -21.09 21.21
C ARG A 224 10.60 -21.27 19.74
N ARG A 225 9.64 -21.78 18.96
CA ARG A 225 9.67 -21.77 17.50
C ARG A 225 8.69 -20.71 17.01
N HIS A 226 9.08 -19.99 15.99
CA HIS A 226 8.22 -18.96 15.42
C HIS A 226 8.34 -18.93 13.89
N ARG A 227 7.34 -18.40 13.24
CA ARG A 227 7.26 -18.18 11.80
C ARG A 227 6.39 -16.96 11.51
N ALA A 228 6.49 -16.41 10.32
CA ALA A 228 5.61 -15.33 9.87
C ALA A 228 4.14 -15.73 10.02
N ASP A 229 3.33 -14.82 10.54
CA ASP A 229 1.88 -14.94 10.53
C ASP A 229 1.35 -14.65 9.12
N LEU A 230 0.64 -15.60 8.53
CA LEU A 230 0.07 -15.50 7.19
C LEU A 230 -1.43 -15.20 7.19
N GLU A 231 -2.11 -15.23 8.35
CA GLU A 231 -3.57 -15.14 8.46
C GLU A 231 -4.11 -13.88 7.76
N ALA A 232 -3.53 -12.72 8.06
CA ALA A 232 -3.96 -11.45 7.48
C ALA A 232 -3.76 -11.39 5.95
N GLY A 233 -2.67 -11.98 5.44
CA GLY A 233 -2.43 -12.10 3.99
C GLY A 233 -3.37 -13.08 3.31
N ASP A 234 -3.68 -14.21 3.99
CA ASP A 234 -4.59 -15.26 3.48
C ASP A 234 -6.04 -14.76 3.38
N VAL A 235 -6.49 -13.93 4.33
CA VAL A 235 -7.78 -13.23 4.27
C VAL A 235 -7.90 -12.40 2.99
N LEU A 236 -6.89 -11.63 2.66
CA LEU A 236 -6.89 -10.79 1.45
C LEU A 236 -6.97 -11.65 0.18
N TRP A 237 -6.10 -12.65 0.08
CA TRP A 237 -6.05 -13.56 -1.08
C TRP A 237 -7.34 -14.35 -1.26
N SER A 238 -7.83 -14.98 -0.20
CA SER A 238 -9.09 -15.75 -0.20
C SER A 238 -10.31 -14.85 -0.42
N GLY A 239 -10.24 -13.59 0.00
CA GLY A 239 -11.26 -12.57 -0.20
C GLY A 239 -11.32 -11.98 -1.59
N GLY A 240 -10.38 -12.32 -2.50
CA GLY A 240 -10.36 -11.85 -3.87
C GLY A 240 -9.59 -10.56 -4.10
N LEU A 241 -8.70 -10.20 -3.17
CA LEU A 241 -7.70 -9.15 -3.32
C LEU A 241 -6.33 -9.78 -3.54
N TYR A 242 -5.93 -9.90 -4.80
CA TYR A 242 -4.73 -10.58 -5.25
C TYR A 242 -3.52 -9.65 -5.24
N ASP A 243 -2.41 -10.12 -4.75
CA ASP A 243 -1.14 -9.39 -4.80
C ASP A 243 -0.64 -9.29 -6.26
N ALA A 244 -0.38 -8.07 -6.70
CA ALA A 244 0.00 -7.81 -8.09
C ALA A 244 1.38 -8.39 -8.45
N ALA A 245 2.34 -8.41 -7.50
CA ALA A 245 3.64 -9.03 -7.73
C ALA A 245 3.52 -10.55 -7.86
N ALA A 246 2.71 -11.18 -7.01
CA ALA A 246 2.42 -12.61 -7.10
C ALA A 246 1.72 -12.96 -8.41
N ALA A 247 0.71 -12.17 -8.81
CA ALA A 247 -0.03 -12.36 -10.06
C ALA A 247 0.88 -12.26 -11.31
N LEU A 248 1.83 -11.33 -11.29
CA LEU A 248 2.83 -11.14 -12.34
C LEU A 248 4.05 -12.07 -12.22
N ARG A 249 4.15 -12.83 -11.12
CA ARG A 249 5.36 -13.61 -10.79
C ARG A 249 6.62 -12.73 -10.82
N ALA A 250 6.49 -11.49 -10.36
CA ALA A 250 7.61 -10.58 -10.28
C ALA A 250 8.69 -11.11 -9.31
N PRO A 251 9.96 -10.81 -9.54
CA PRO A 251 11.01 -11.16 -8.60
C PRO A 251 10.69 -10.58 -7.21
N TRP A 252 10.88 -11.39 -6.17
CA TRP A 252 10.71 -10.92 -4.80
C TRP A 252 11.71 -9.80 -4.49
N HIS A 253 11.23 -8.73 -3.86
CA HIS A 253 12.04 -7.62 -3.42
C HIS A 253 11.48 -7.08 -2.10
N PRO A 254 12.32 -6.87 -1.05
CA PRO A 254 11.87 -6.27 0.19
C PRO A 254 11.48 -4.81 -0.01
N THR A 255 10.54 -4.33 0.80
CA THR A 255 10.11 -2.93 0.79
C THR A 255 10.44 -2.20 2.09
N PHE A 256 10.80 -2.95 3.14
CA PHE A 256 11.12 -2.46 4.48
C PHE A 256 12.37 -3.15 5.03
N GLY A 257 13.06 -2.53 6.00
CA GLY A 257 14.20 -3.11 6.69
C GLY A 257 15.57 -2.61 6.22
N HIS A 258 15.62 -1.70 5.26
CA HIS A 258 16.87 -1.12 4.75
C HIS A 258 17.40 0.06 5.59
N SER A 259 16.57 0.63 6.46
CA SER A 259 16.97 1.80 7.27
C SER A 259 17.82 1.39 8.47
N PRO A 260 19.02 1.97 8.64
CA PRO A 260 19.83 1.73 9.84
C PRO A 260 19.23 2.39 11.10
N ALA A 261 18.26 3.28 10.93
CA ALA A 261 17.60 3.99 12.04
C ALA A 261 16.56 3.11 12.77
N ASP A 262 16.12 1.99 12.16
CA ASP A 262 15.23 1.03 12.79
C ASP A 262 15.98 -0.23 13.25
N PRO A 263 16.39 -0.30 14.55
CA PRO A 263 17.06 -1.48 15.09
C PRO A 263 16.17 -2.74 15.07
N GLY A 264 14.85 -2.58 15.00
CA GLY A 264 13.89 -3.68 14.87
C GLY A 264 13.95 -4.32 13.51
N ALA A 265 13.97 -3.52 12.45
CA ALA A 265 14.11 -3.97 11.07
C ALA A 265 15.42 -4.71 10.83
N ALA A 266 16.54 -4.19 11.33
CA ALA A 266 17.85 -4.82 11.20
C ALA A 266 17.95 -6.19 11.88
N ARG A 267 17.14 -6.47 12.92
CA ARG A 267 17.10 -7.75 13.64
C ARG A 267 16.18 -8.77 13.02
N ALA A 268 15.09 -8.32 12.41
CA ALA A 268 14.08 -9.19 11.81
C ALA A 268 14.32 -9.45 10.31
N GLY A 269 15.34 -8.81 9.71
CA GLY A 269 15.64 -8.94 8.30
C GLY A 269 14.80 -7.98 7.43
N TRP A 270 14.86 -8.19 6.13
CA TRP A 270 14.20 -7.39 5.11
C TRP A 270 12.82 -7.98 4.82
N TRP A 271 11.79 -7.14 4.86
CA TRP A 271 10.40 -7.56 4.65
C TRP A 271 9.82 -6.91 3.39
N ARG A 272 8.85 -7.60 2.83
CA ARG A 272 7.98 -7.07 1.81
C ARG A 272 6.59 -6.88 2.41
N ILE A 273 6.32 -5.70 2.98
CA ILE A 273 5.05 -5.36 3.63
C ILE A 273 4.26 -4.31 2.88
N ASP A 274 4.91 -3.60 1.95
CA ASP A 274 4.24 -2.68 1.03
C ASP A 274 3.90 -3.39 -0.27
N GLY A 275 2.75 -3.06 -0.85
CA GLY A 275 2.33 -3.67 -2.10
C GLY A 275 1.01 -3.16 -2.62
N ILE A 276 0.70 -3.58 -3.84
CA ILE A 276 -0.55 -3.26 -4.50
C ILE A 276 -1.34 -4.54 -4.68
N ARG A 277 -2.57 -4.56 -4.15
CA ARG A 277 -3.51 -5.64 -4.34
C ARG A 277 -4.63 -5.24 -5.27
N VAL A 278 -5.11 -6.18 -6.06
CA VAL A 278 -6.07 -5.91 -7.13
C VAL A 278 -7.26 -6.87 -7.05
N THR A 279 -8.42 -6.39 -7.45
CA THR A 279 -9.60 -7.26 -7.66
C THR A 279 -9.46 -8.04 -8.97
N ARG A 280 -10.23 -9.12 -9.10
CA ARG A 280 -10.16 -10.04 -10.24
C ARG A 280 -10.21 -9.36 -11.62
N PRO A 281 -11.07 -8.36 -11.87
CA PRO A 281 -11.14 -7.67 -13.17
C PRO A 281 -9.83 -7.01 -13.60
N VAL A 282 -8.93 -6.70 -12.65
CA VAL A 282 -7.64 -6.03 -12.95
C VAL A 282 -6.55 -7.02 -13.32
N LEU A 283 -6.65 -8.30 -12.93
CA LEU A 283 -5.56 -9.27 -13.12
C LEU A 283 -5.05 -9.36 -14.56
N GLY A 284 -5.97 -9.44 -15.54
CA GLY A 284 -5.61 -9.50 -16.96
C GLY A 284 -5.04 -8.18 -17.52
N ALA A 285 -5.23 -7.08 -16.79
CA ALA A 285 -4.73 -5.77 -17.17
C ALA A 285 -3.32 -5.47 -16.65
N LEU A 286 -2.82 -6.21 -15.65
CA LEU A 286 -1.47 -6.03 -15.10
C LEU A 286 -0.39 -6.22 -16.17
N ARG A 287 0.67 -5.40 -16.14
CA ARG A 287 1.77 -5.42 -17.11
C ARG A 287 3.13 -5.57 -16.45
N ALA A 288 3.40 -4.82 -15.40
CA ALA A 288 4.68 -4.84 -14.71
C ALA A 288 4.52 -4.47 -13.23
N HIS A 289 5.50 -4.89 -12.42
CA HIS A 289 5.64 -4.56 -11.02
C HIS A 289 7.08 -4.12 -10.76
N HIS A 290 7.26 -3.10 -9.93
CA HIS A 290 8.58 -2.57 -9.61
C HIS A 290 8.62 -2.06 -8.16
N VAL A 291 9.74 -2.28 -7.48
CA VAL A 291 10.10 -1.64 -6.22
C VAL A 291 11.19 -0.63 -6.51
N GLU A 292 10.97 0.64 -6.13
CA GLU A 292 11.93 1.72 -6.36
C GLU A 292 13.03 1.72 -5.30
N ASP A 293 14.04 0.91 -5.51
CA ASP A 293 15.18 0.74 -4.60
C ASP A 293 16.38 1.58 -5.05
N THR A 294 16.26 2.89 -4.88
CA THR A 294 17.33 3.86 -5.18
C THR A 294 17.91 4.46 -3.90
N ALA A 295 19.11 5.02 -4.01
CA ALA A 295 19.73 5.75 -2.89
C ALA A 295 18.87 6.94 -2.43
N LEU A 296 18.09 7.55 -3.33
CA LEU A 296 17.16 8.62 -2.99
C LEU A 296 15.99 8.07 -2.16
N ALA A 297 15.30 7.03 -2.64
CA ALA A 297 14.17 6.42 -1.95
C ALA A 297 14.55 5.90 -0.56
N ARG A 298 15.70 5.23 -0.43
CA ARG A 298 16.24 4.73 0.84
C ARG A 298 16.52 5.82 1.89
N ARG A 299 16.80 7.03 1.46
CA ARG A 299 17.04 8.19 2.35
C ARG A 299 15.75 8.92 2.68
N ALA A 300 14.75 8.84 1.83
CA ALA A 300 13.49 9.55 1.96
C ALA A 300 12.55 8.88 2.98
N SER A 301 12.54 7.55 3.05
CA SER A 301 11.70 6.76 3.96
C SER A 301 12.42 5.46 4.35
N ASP A 302 11.97 4.81 5.41
CA ASP A 302 12.32 3.43 5.77
C ASP A 302 11.54 2.38 4.97
N HIS A 303 10.57 2.83 4.17
CA HIS A 303 9.86 2.03 3.17
C HIS A 303 10.25 2.42 1.75
N LEU A 304 10.18 1.46 0.82
CA LEU A 304 10.43 1.69 -0.60
C LEU A 304 9.11 1.79 -1.37
N PRO A 305 8.98 2.73 -2.32
CA PRO A 305 7.80 2.82 -3.17
C PRO A 305 7.61 1.57 -4.02
N VAL A 306 6.36 1.13 -4.16
CA VAL A 306 5.98 -0.01 -5.01
C VAL A 306 5.03 0.47 -6.10
N THR A 307 5.38 0.18 -7.35
CA THR A 307 4.62 0.59 -8.55
C THR A 307 4.13 -0.62 -9.31
N VAL A 308 2.89 -0.55 -9.77
CA VAL A 308 2.30 -1.47 -10.72
C VAL A 308 1.91 -0.72 -11.98
N GLU A 309 2.23 -1.29 -13.13
CA GLU A 309 1.72 -0.85 -14.42
C GLU A 309 0.54 -1.72 -14.83
N TYR A 310 -0.54 -1.08 -15.28
CA TYR A 310 -1.69 -1.79 -15.84
C TYR A 310 -2.24 -1.07 -17.07
N ALA A 311 -2.88 -1.82 -17.98
CA ALA A 311 -3.51 -1.31 -19.18
C ALA A 311 -5.04 -1.19 -18.97
N PRO A 312 -5.62 0.01 -18.86
CA PRO A 312 -7.07 0.19 -18.63
C PRO A 312 -7.94 -0.49 -19.71
N ALA A 313 -7.50 -0.50 -20.95
CA ALA A 313 -8.22 -1.15 -22.06
C ALA A 313 -8.34 -2.69 -21.93
N ALA A 314 -7.52 -3.31 -21.07
CA ALA A 314 -7.52 -4.75 -20.83
C ALA A 314 -8.26 -5.16 -19.55
N LEU A 315 -8.94 -4.22 -18.87
CA LEU A 315 -9.79 -4.52 -17.71
C LEU A 315 -10.95 -5.43 -18.13
N ALA A 316 -11.17 -6.49 -17.37
CA ALA A 316 -12.32 -7.37 -17.63
C ALA A 316 -13.62 -6.59 -17.33
N ARG A 317 -14.58 -6.70 -18.23
CA ARG A 317 -15.96 -6.25 -17.99
C ARG A 317 -16.69 -7.38 -17.27
N GLU A 318 -17.21 -7.12 -16.08
CA GLU A 318 -18.13 -8.06 -15.41
C GLU A 318 -19.53 -8.04 -16.06
#